data_dc7408ec28f6c1d9d6943a791a039b9a
#
_entry.id   dc7408ec28f6c1d9d6943a791a039b9a
#
_cell.length_a   1.000
_cell.length_b   1.000
_cell.length_c   1.000
_cell.angle_alpha   90.00
_cell.angle_beta   90.00
_cell.angle_gamma   90.00
#
_symmetry.space_group_name_H-M   'P 1'
#
loop_
_entity.id
_entity.type
_entity.pdbx_description
1 polymer ?
#
loop_
_entity_poly.entity_id
_entity_poly.type
_entity_poly.pdbx_seq_one_letter_code
_entity_poly.pdbx_strand_id
1 'polypeptide(L)'
;TGFAHLFEHLMFNGSENAPADFFEPLQQVGATDFNGTTWLDRTNYFQTVPTGALDLALFLESDRMGHLLGAVTQEKLDNQRGVVQNEKRQGDNNPFGLLWYDVQENLFPKGHPYHHSTIGSMADLNSASMDDVRKWFTDNYGPNNAVLVLAGDIDVATAKERVTKWFGDIPRGPDIPVVNGGVPTLPAPLAKVAKDQIPTTRIHRMWTFGGLNEGDSIDMQLAASVLGGLSSSRLDNALVRKEAIAVGVSAFAV
;
A
#
# COMPACT_ATOMS: atom_id res chain seq x y z
N THR A 1 -13.27 -0.55 6.94
CA THR A 1 -12.14 0.01 6.16
C THR A 1 -10.84 -0.08 6.95
N GLY A 2 -9.66 -0.02 6.28
CA GLY A 2 -8.37 -0.06 6.92
C GLY A 2 -7.86 -1.45 7.30
N PHE A 3 -8.60 -2.51 7.03
CA PHE A 3 -8.27 -3.84 7.50
C PHE A 3 -7.03 -4.43 6.80
N ALA A 4 -6.85 -4.17 5.50
CA ALA A 4 -5.66 -4.62 4.77
C ALA A 4 -4.36 -4.04 5.37
N HIS A 5 -4.36 -2.77 5.77
CA HIS A 5 -3.22 -2.12 6.41
C HIS A 5 -3.00 -2.64 7.84
N LEU A 6 -4.05 -2.77 8.64
CA LEU A 6 -3.93 -3.40 9.96
C LEU A 6 -3.36 -4.83 9.85
N PHE A 7 -3.78 -5.56 8.81
CA PHE A 7 -3.28 -6.91 8.58
C PHE A 7 -1.80 -6.92 8.16
N GLU A 8 -1.36 -5.94 7.35
CA GLU A 8 0.08 -5.75 7.06
C GLU A 8 0.89 -5.69 8.36
N HIS A 9 0.45 -4.89 9.34
CA HIS A 9 1.12 -4.79 10.65
C HIS A 9 1.17 -6.13 11.39
N LEU A 10 0.08 -6.91 11.35
CA LEU A 10 0.05 -8.23 12.00
C LEU A 10 1.06 -9.21 11.38
N MET A 11 1.34 -9.08 10.09
CA MET A 11 2.30 -9.93 9.38
C MET A 11 3.75 -9.80 9.87
N PHE A 12 4.08 -8.76 10.64
CA PHE A 12 5.41 -8.56 11.23
C PHE A 12 5.53 -9.07 12.66
N ASN A 13 4.44 -9.53 13.27
CA ASN A 13 4.41 -9.93 14.69
C ASN A 13 4.72 -11.42 14.93
N GLY A 14 5.49 -12.03 14.03
CA GLY A 14 5.87 -13.44 14.10
C GLY A 14 4.85 -14.40 13.51
N SER A 15 5.28 -15.61 13.27
CA SER A 15 4.52 -16.75 12.74
C SER A 15 4.75 -17.99 13.61
N GLU A 16 4.11 -19.11 13.31
CA GLU A 16 4.12 -20.29 14.19
C GLU A 16 5.51 -20.86 14.43
N ASN A 17 6.38 -20.87 13.39
CA ASN A 17 7.73 -21.39 13.49
C ASN A 17 8.81 -20.30 13.66
N ALA A 18 8.42 -19.01 13.53
CA ALA A 18 9.23 -17.84 13.78
C ALA A 18 8.46 -16.84 14.67
N PRO A 19 8.29 -17.13 15.98
CA PRO A 19 7.37 -16.39 16.86
C PRO A 19 7.87 -15.00 17.27
N ALA A 20 9.15 -14.68 17.04
CA ALA A 20 9.75 -13.38 17.31
C ALA A 20 9.29 -12.32 16.28
N ASP A 21 9.67 -11.08 16.50
CA ASP A 21 9.52 -10.00 15.53
C ASP A 21 10.16 -10.39 14.18
N PHE A 22 9.45 -10.17 13.09
CA PHE A 22 9.88 -10.58 11.75
C PHE A 22 11.20 -9.93 11.30
N PHE A 23 11.47 -8.71 11.76
CA PHE A 23 12.66 -7.97 11.37
C PHE A 23 13.91 -8.41 12.13
N GLU A 24 13.77 -8.94 13.34
CA GLU A 24 14.92 -9.32 14.18
C GLU A 24 15.88 -10.30 13.48
N PRO A 25 15.46 -11.47 12.97
CA PRO A 25 16.36 -12.39 12.29
C PRO A 25 16.93 -11.81 10.99
N LEU A 26 16.18 -10.94 10.29
CA LEU A 26 16.67 -10.25 9.09
C LEU A 26 17.80 -9.27 9.43
N GLN A 27 17.67 -8.50 10.51
CA GLN A 27 18.71 -7.58 10.97
C GLN A 27 19.99 -8.31 11.37
N GLN A 28 19.85 -9.46 12.02
CA GLN A 28 21.01 -10.28 12.44
C GLN A 28 21.87 -10.78 11.29
N VAL A 29 21.28 -10.97 10.10
CA VAL A 29 22.01 -11.38 8.89
C VAL A 29 22.42 -10.21 7.99
N GLY A 30 22.19 -8.98 8.42
CA GLY A 30 22.58 -7.79 7.67
C GLY A 30 21.62 -7.43 6.53
N ALA A 31 20.34 -7.73 6.68
CA ALA A 31 19.31 -7.29 5.73
C ALA A 31 19.20 -5.77 5.71
N THR A 32 18.86 -5.24 4.55
CA THR A 32 18.56 -3.83 4.33
C THR A 32 17.20 -3.68 3.62
N ASP A 33 16.67 -2.47 3.59
CA ASP A 33 15.44 -2.13 2.84
C ASP A 33 14.23 -3.05 3.12
N PHE A 34 14.13 -3.57 4.35
CA PHE A 34 13.02 -4.43 4.72
C PHE A 34 11.82 -3.60 5.22
N ASN A 35 10.64 -3.87 4.69
CA ASN A 35 9.39 -3.20 5.09
C ASN A 35 8.17 -3.92 4.50
N GLY A 36 6.99 -3.39 4.79
CA GLY A 36 5.74 -3.62 4.09
C GLY A 36 5.08 -2.31 3.70
N THR A 37 4.21 -2.36 2.71
CA THR A 37 3.37 -1.21 2.34
C THR A 37 2.01 -1.69 1.85
N THR A 38 0.95 -0.99 2.24
CA THR A 38 -0.40 -1.20 1.72
C THR A 38 -0.85 0.02 0.93
N TRP A 39 -1.33 -0.22 -0.29
CA TRP A 39 -1.96 0.77 -1.14
C TRP A 39 -3.36 0.31 -1.54
N LEU A 40 -4.00 0.97 -2.49
CA LEU A 40 -5.40 0.73 -2.86
C LEU A 40 -5.66 -0.70 -3.34
N ASP A 41 -4.73 -1.29 -4.12
CA ASP A 41 -4.92 -2.58 -4.77
C ASP A 41 -3.94 -3.67 -4.33
N ARG A 42 -3.01 -3.36 -3.44
CA ARG A 42 -1.97 -4.30 -3.04
C ARG A 42 -1.48 -4.08 -1.63
N THR A 43 -0.99 -5.16 -1.03
CA THR A 43 -0.02 -5.14 0.08
C THR A 43 1.23 -5.86 -0.39
N ASN A 44 2.41 -5.27 -0.23
CA ASN A 44 3.67 -5.92 -0.52
C ASN A 44 4.59 -5.93 0.70
N TYR A 45 5.46 -6.89 0.72
CA TYR A 45 6.52 -7.07 1.72
C TYR A 45 7.82 -7.26 0.97
N PHE A 46 8.90 -6.69 1.45
CA PHE A 46 10.18 -6.77 0.77
C PHE A 46 11.35 -6.67 1.75
N GLN A 47 12.45 -7.30 1.40
CA GLN A 47 13.74 -7.19 2.07
C GLN A 47 14.87 -7.44 1.08
N THR A 48 15.97 -6.75 1.30
CA THR A 48 17.26 -7.04 0.65
C THR A 48 18.15 -7.77 1.63
N VAL A 49 18.59 -8.97 1.29
CA VAL A 49 19.43 -9.81 2.13
C VAL A 49 20.71 -10.20 1.42
N PRO A 50 21.82 -10.45 2.14
CA PRO A 50 22.99 -11.12 1.56
C PRO A 50 22.59 -12.47 0.95
N THR A 51 23.26 -12.89 -0.13
CA THR A 51 22.94 -14.13 -0.85
C THR A 51 22.93 -15.37 0.05
N GLY A 52 23.81 -15.42 1.06
CA GLY A 52 23.84 -16.50 2.05
C GLY A 52 22.64 -16.57 2.99
N ALA A 53 21.82 -15.50 3.05
CA ALA A 53 20.62 -15.43 3.89
C ALA A 53 19.31 -15.65 3.11
N LEU A 54 19.38 -16.04 1.83
CA LEU A 54 18.19 -16.25 1.00
C LEU A 54 17.24 -17.29 1.60
N ASP A 55 17.76 -18.42 2.09
CA ASP A 55 16.91 -19.45 2.72
C ASP A 55 16.18 -18.94 3.96
N LEU A 56 16.82 -18.07 4.76
CA LEU A 56 16.17 -17.44 5.91
C LEU A 56 15.03 -16.51 5.45
N ALA A 57 15.28 -15.68 4.45
CA ALA A 57 14.23 -14.78 3.93
C ALA A 57 13.05 -15.57 3.36
N LEU A 58 13.30 -16.61 2.56
CA LEU A 58 12.24 -17.46 2.02
C LEU A 58 11.49 -18.25 3.10
N PHE A 59 12.19 -18.71 4.13
CA PHE A 59 11.57 -19.35 5.30
C PHE A 59 10.61 -18.39 5.99
N LEU A 60 11.04 -17.18 6.34
CA LEU A 60 10.22 -16.21 7.04
C LEU A 60 8.99 -15.81 6.21
N GLU A 61 9.16 -15.59 4.91
CA GLU A 61 8.05 -15.28 3.99
C GLU A 61 7.06 -16.43 3.85
N SER A 62 7.55 -17.65 3.68
CA SER A 62 6.69 -18.83 3.56
C SER A 62 5.98 -19.16 4.86
N ASP A 63 6.63 -18.99 6.00
CA ASP A 63 6.06 -19.28 7.31
C ASP A 63 4.90 -18.31 7.61
N ARG A 64 5.07 -17.02 7.39
CA ARG A 64 3.96 -16.08 7.54
C ARG A 64 2.86 -16.23 6.49
N MET A 65 3.14 -16.76 5.30
CA MET A 65 2.10 -17.08 4.30
C MET A 65 1.31 -18.33 4.66
N GLY A 66 1.96 -19.37 5.17
CA GLY A 66 1.33 -20.67 5.45
C GLY A 66 0.93 -20.89 6.92
N HIS A 67 1.61 -20.23 7.88
CA HIS A 67 1.57 -20.55 9.31
C HIS A 67 1.47 -19.29 10.20
N LEU A 68 0.67 -18.32 9.80
CA LEU A 68 0.49 -17.08 10.56
C LEU A 68 -0.52 -17.22 11.71
N LEU A 69 -1.68 -17.84 11.42
CA LEU A 69 -2.86 -17.72 12.29
C LEU A 69 -2.67 -18.26 13.70
N GLY A 70 -1.88 -19.31 13.87
CA GLY A 70 -1.57 -19.86 15.20
C GLY A 70 -0.72 -18.93 16.07
N ALA A 71 0.01 -17.99 15.44
CA ALA A 71 0.84 -17.02 16.14
C ALA A 71 0.11 -15.69 16.45
N VAL A 72 -1.04 -15.41 15.82
CA VAL A 72 -1.81 -14.20 16.08
C VAL A 72 -2.67 -14.37 17.33
N THR A 73 -2.50 -13.47 18.28
CA THR A 73 -3.25 -13.44 19.53
C THR A 73 -4.08 -12.17 19.65
N GLN A 74 -5.07 -12.17 20.53
CA GLN A 74 -5.87 -10.98 20.84
C GLN A 74 -4.97 -9.81 21.29
N GLU A 75 -3.94 -10.10 22.08
CA GLU A 75 -2.98 -9.09 22.55
C GLU A 75 -2.23 -8.44 21.37
N LYS A 76 -1.74 -9.24 20.40
CA LYS A 76 -1.08 -8.72 19.19
C LYS A 76 -2.04 -7.88 18.37
N LEU A 77 -3.28 -8.32 18.19
CA LEU A 77 -4.30 -7.54 17.47
C LEU A 77 -4.57 -6.21 18.16
N ASP A 78 -4.75 -6.20 19.48
CA ASP A 78 -5.03 -4.99 20.24
C ASP A 78 -3.84 -4.01 20.21
N ASN A 79 -2.62 -4.54 20.29
CA ASN A 79 -1.39 -3.76 20.16
C ASN A 79 -1.31 -3.09 18.79
N GLN A 80 -1.42 -3.87 17.69
CA GLN A 80 -1.28 -3.33 16.33
C GLN A 80 -2.44 -2.39 15.98
N ARG A 81 -3.64 -2.62 16.48
CA ARG A 81 -4.74 -1.65 16.39
C ARG A 81 -4.34 -0.30 16.98
N GLY A 82 -3.71 -0.30 18.16
CA GLY A 82 -3.20 0.91 18.80
C GLY A 82 -2.13 1.61 17.96
N VAL A 83 -1.21 0.87 17.35
CA VAL A 83 -0.18 1.40 16.46
C VAL A 83 -0.81 2.09 15.25
N VAL A 84 -1.68 1.41 14.51
CA VAL A 84 -2.34 1.97 13.31
C VAL A 84 -3.20 3.20 13.66
N GLN A 85 -3.89 3.18 14.80
CA GLN A 85 -4.63 4.35 15.27
C GLN A 85 -3.72 5.54 15.58
N ASN A 86 -2.53 5.31 16.11
CA ASN A 86 -1.55 6.38 16.36
C ASN A 86 -0.99 6.93 15.04
N GLU A 87 -0.68 6.06 14.08
CA GLU A 87 -0.28 6.49 12.72
C GLU A 87 -1.35 7.37 12.08
N LYS A 88 -2.62 6.93 12.16
CA LYS A 88 -3.73 7.74 11.66
C LYS A 88 -3.79 9.11 12.32
N ARG A 89 -3.70 9.19 13.65
CA ARG A 89 -3.70 10.47 14.37
C ARG A 89 -2.51 11.36 13.95
N GLN A 90 -1.34 10.77 13.78
CA GLN A 90 -0.15 11.51 13.32
C GLN A 90 -0.34 12.01 11.88
N GLY A 91 -0.84 11.15 10.98
CA GLY A 91 -1.13 11.51 9.60
C GLY A 91 -2.17 12.64 9.50
N ASP A 92 -3.27 12.52 10.26
CA ASP A 92 -4.35 13.51 10.27
C ASP A 92 -3.89 14.89 10.80
N ASN A 93 -2.90 14.92 11.69
CA ASN A 93 -2.33 16.15 12.25
C ASN A 93 -1.24 16.79 11.38
N ASN A 94 -0.76 16.10 10.36
CA ASN A 94 0.21 16.68 9.43
C ASN A 94 -0.44 17.73 8.52
N PRO A 95 0.30 18.78 8.12
CA PRO A 95 -0.18 19.69 7.09
C PRO A 95 -0.68 18.93 5.85
N PHE A 96 -1.89 19.25 5.39
CA PHE A 96 -2.61 18.54 4.31
C PHE A 96 -3.03 17.09 4.63
N GLY A 97 -2.90 16.62 5.87
CA GLY A 97 -3.17 15.23 6.25
C GLY A 97 -4.58 14.73 5.93
N LEU A 98 -5.57 15.62 5.92
CA LEU A 98 -6.95 15.28 5.60
C LEU A 98 -7.29 15.38 4.10
N LEU A 99 -6.39 15.92 3.29
CA LEU A 99 -6.66 16.18 1.87
C LEU A 99 -7.04 14.90 1.12
N TRP A 100 -6.31 13.82 1.37
CA TRP A 100 -6.50 12.58 0.61
C TRP A 100 -7.83 11.90 0.90
N TYR A 101 -8.34 12.03 2.13
CA TYR A 101 -9.69 11.56 2.46
C TYR A 101 -10.76 12.32 1.67
N ASP A 102 -10.63 13.65 1.66
CA ASP A 102 -11.53 14.52 0.87
C ASP A 102 -11.50 14.19 -0.62
N VAL A 103 -10.32 13.88 -1.17
CA VAL A 103 -10.15 13.47 -2.57
C VAL A 103 -10.89 12.18 -2.85
N GLN A 104 -10.65 11.14 -2.05
CA GLN A 104 -11.26 9.82 -2.24
C GLN A 104 -12.77 9.87 -2.10
N GLU A 105 -13.30 10.54 -1.07
CA GLU A 105 -14.73 10.66 -0.84
C GLU A 105 -15.47 11.45 -1.94
N ASN A 106 -14.81 12.39 -2.60
CA ASN A 106 -15.44 13.24 -3.60
C ASN A 106 -15.23 12.78 -5.04
N LEU A 107 -14.11 12.11 -5.35
CA LEU A 107 -13.87 11.57 -6.70
C LEU A 107 -14.55 10.21 -6.91
N PHE A 108 -14.63 9.39 -5.87
CA PHE A 108 -15.16 8.05 -5.97
C PHE A 108 -16.51 7.93 -5.27
N PRO A 109 -17.55 7.42 -5.94
CA PRO A 109 -18.88 7.30 -5.34
C PRO A 109 -18.89 6.26 -4.20
N LYS A 110 -19.86 6.36 -3.30
CA LYS A 110 -20.09 5.37 -2.25
C LYS A 110 -20.24 3.97 -2.86
N GLY A 111 -19.51 3.01 -2.31
CA GLY A 111 -19.46 1.64 -2.82
C GLY A 111 -18.35 1.39 -3.83
N HIS A 112 -17.69 2.42 -4.35
CA HIS A 112 -16.47 2.25 -5.12
C HIS A 112 -15.31 1.81 -4.21
N PRO A 113 -14.43 0.88 -4.63
CA PRO A 113 -13.30 0.40 -3.82
C PRO A 113 -12.40 1.51 -3.29
N TYR A 114 -12.23 2.60 -4.04
CA TYR A 114 -11.35 3.72 -3.70
C TYR A 114 -12.04 4.86 -2.95
N HIS A 115 -13.30 4.69 -2.54
CA HIS A 115 -14.02 5.72 -1.79
C HIS A 115 -13.45 5.98 -0.38
N HIS A 116 -12.63 5.10 0.14
CA HIS A 116 -12.04 5.19 1.48
C HIS A 116 -10.52 5.06 1.48
N SER A 117 -9.87 5.59 2.50
CA SER A 117 -8.42 5.49 2.67
C SER A 117 -7.96 4.09 3.07
N THR A 118 -6.70 3.75 2.75
CA THR A 118 -6.05 2.50 3.15
C THR A 118 -5.88 2.38 4.66
N ILE A 119 -5.67 3.49 5.37
CA ILE A 119 -5.56 3.49 6.83
C ILE A 119 -6.91 3.27 7.52
N GLY A 120 -8.02 3.54 6.85
CA GLY A 120 -9.37 3.29 7.32
C GLY A 120 -9.90 4.29 8.35
N SER A 121 -11.04 3.95 8.95
CA SER A 121 -11.68 4.74 9.99
C SER A 121 -11.33 4.22 11.39
N MET A 122 -11.32 5.13 12.38
CA MET A 122 -11.15 4.75 13.79
C MET A 122 -12.23 3.76 14.27
N ALA A 123 -13.45 3.91 13.76
CA ALA A 123 -14.57 3.04 14.13
C ALA A 123 -14.35 1.61 13.62
N ASP A 124 -13.95 1.46 12.36
CA ASP A 124 -13.69 0.16 11.76
C ASP A 124 -12.47 -0.52 12.40
N LEU A 125 -11.39 0.22 12.68
CA LEU A 125 -10.24 -0.29 13.40
C LEU A 125 -10.61 -0.80 14.80
N ASN A 126 -11.47 -0.07 15.51
CA ASN A 126 -11.95 -0.49 16.83
C ASN A 126 -12.79 -1.77 16.79
N SER A 127 -13.55 -1.98 15.71
CA SER A 127 -14.44 -3.13 15.57
C SER A 127 -13.73 -4.39 15.04
N ALA A 128 -12.49 -4.29 14.57
CA ALA A 128 -11.74 -5.42 14.05
C ALA A 128 -11.57 -6.54 15.09
N SER A 129 -11.99 -7.74 14.74
CA SER A 129 -12.00 -8.92 15.61
C SER A 129 -11.01 -10.00 15.14
N MET A 130 -10.76 -10.98 16.02
CA MET A 130 -9.96 -12.16 15.65
C MET A 130 -10.61 -13.00 14.55
N ASP A 131 -11.93 -13.00 14.44
CA ASP A 131 -12.63 -13.71 13.37
C ASP A 131 -12.45 -12.97 12.04
N ASP A 132 -12.43 -11.64 12.04
CA ASP A 132 -12.07 -10.85 10.85
C ASP A 132 -10.62 -11.12 10.42
N VAL A 133 -9.69 -11.24 11.37
CA VAL A 133 -8.28 -11.58 11.10
C VAL A 133 -8.18 -12.95 10.40
N ARG A 134 -8.83 -13.98 10.96
CA ARG A 134 -8.83 -15.32 10.36
C ARG A 134 -9.44 -15.34 8.98
N LYS A 135 -10.60 -14.69 8.84
CA LYS A 135 -11.28 -14.60 7.55
C LYS A 135 -10.44 -13.89 6.51
N TRP A 136 -9.87 -12.76 6.84
CA TRP A 136 -9.03 -11.98 5.92
C TRP A 136 -7.83 -12.78 5.42
N PHE A 137 -7.12 -13.43 6.33
CA PHE A 137 -5.99 -14.29 5.96
C PHE A 137 -6.40 -15.40 5.01
N THR A 138 -7.43 -16.16 5.40
CA THR A 138 -7.92 -17.30 4.61
C THR A 138 -8.39 -16.86 3.23
N ASP A 139 -9.07 -15.73 3.13
CA ASP A 139 -9.62 -15.24 1.88
C ASP A 139 -8.56 -14.63 0.96
N ASN A 140 -7.48 -14.03 1.48
CA ASN A 140 -6.60 -13.17 0.68
C ASN A 140 -5.14 -13.63 0.59
N TYR A 141 -4.63 -14.42 1.54
CA TYR A 141 -3.20 -14.76 1.62
C TYR A 141 -2.84 -16.14 1.05
N GLY A 142 -3.63 -16.66 0.15
CA GLY A 142 -3.27 -17.86 -0.59
C GLY A 142 -2.23 -17.58 -1.69
N PRO A 143 -1.36 -18.57 -2.04
CA PRO A 143 -0.33 -18.39 -3.07
C PRO A 143 -0.89 -18.07 -4.46
N ASN A 144 -2.16 -18.37 -4.74
CA ASN A 144 -2.85 -17.96 -5.96
C ASN A 144 -3.23 -16.47 -6.02
N ASN A 145 -3.08 -15.74 -4.91
CA ASN A 145 -3.26 -14.28 -4.83
C ASN A 145 -1.94 -13.56 -4.49
N ALA A 146 -0.81 -14.20 -4.70
CA ALA A 146 0.50 -13.66 -4.40
C ALA A 146 1.42 -13.72 -5.62
N VAL A 147 2.33 -12.77 -5.71
CA VAL A 147 3.44 -12.76 -6.66
C VAL A 147 4.74 -12.69 -5.87
N LEU A 148 5.56 -13.73 -5.97
CA LEU A 148 6.90 -13.75 -5.38
C LEU A 148 7.92 -13.32 -6.43
N VAL A 149 8.71 -12.31 -6.10
CA VAL A 149 9.79 -11.79 -6.96
C VAL A 149 11.13 -11.98 -6.26
N LEU A 150 12.05 -12.69 -6.89
CA LEU A 150 13.44 -12.79 -6.48
C LEU A 150 14.30 -12.03 -7.49
N ALA A 151 15.05 -11.04 -7.02
CA ALA A 151 15.92 -10.22 -7.84
C ALA A 151 17.30 -10.11 -7.19
N GLY A 152 18.38 -10.37 -7.94
CA GLY A 152 19.75 -10.29 -7.44
C GLY A 152 20.64 -11.39 -8.00
N ASP A 153 21.67 -11.77 -7.25
CA ASP A 153 22.64 -12.81 -7.62
C ASP A 153 22.05 -14.20 -7.38
N ILE A 154 21.15 -14.62 -8.27
CA ILE A 154 20.48 -15.92 -8.24
C ILE A 154 20.11 -16.35 -9.67
N ASP A 155 20.37 -17.61 -9.99
CA ASP A 155 19.89 -18.21 -11.24
C ASP A 155 18.47 -18.80 -11.11
N VAL A 156 17.82 -19.00 -12.25
CA VAL A 156 16.43 -19.48 -12.30
C VAL A 156 16.25 -20.90 -11.73
N ALA A 157 17.26 -21.78 -11.89
CA ALA A 157 17.16 -23.15 -11.40
C ALA A 157 17.21 -23.17 -9.86
N THR A 158 18.15 -22.47 -9.28
CA THR A 158 18.27 -22.28 -7.82
C THR A 158 17.03 -21.58 -7.25
N ALA A 159 16.52 -20.54 -7.91
CA ALA A 159 15.30 -19.86 -7.48
C ALA A 159 14.10 -20.82 -7.42
N LYS A 160 13.88 -21.62 -8.47
CA LYS A 160 12.80 -22.61 -8.49
C LYS A 160 12.94 -23.67 -7.40
N GLU A 161 14.16 -24.21 -7.21
CA GLU A 161 14.45 -25.19 -6.15
C GLU A 161 14.08 -24.62 -4.77
N ARG A 162 14.58 -23.43 -4.44
CA ARG A 162 14.38 -22.79 -3.13
C ARG A 162 12.91 -22.41 -2.90
N VAL A 163 12.25 -21.84 -3.90
CA VAL A 163 10.82 -21.50 -3.80
C VAL A 163 9.97 -22.77 -3.65
N THR A 164 10.26 -23.83 -4.39
CA THR A 164 9.55 -25.12 -4.24
C THR A 164 9.76 -25.70 -2.84
N LYS A 165 10.97 -25.62 -2.29
CA LYS A 165 11.28 -26.08 -0.94
C LYS A 165 10.45 -25.37 0.13
N TRP A 166 10.32 -24.05 0.05
CA TRP A 166 9.75 -23.25 1.12
C TRP A 166 8.24 -22.98 0.96
N PHE A 167 7.73 -22.89 -0.27
CA PHE A 167 6.34 -22.54 -0.55
C PHE A 167 5.52 -23.69 -1.15
N GLY A 168 6.17 -24.82 -1.51
CA GLY A 168 5.54 -25.87 -2.32
C GLY A 168 4.41 -26.63 -1.64
N ASP A 169 4.34 -26.64 -0.33
CA ASP A 169 3.34 -27.31 0.50
C ASP A 169 2.20 -26.37 0.96
N ILE A 170 2.33 -25.05 0.71
CA ILE A 170 1.29 -24.09 1.07
C ILE A 170 0.06 -24.31 0.15
N PRO A 171 -1.11 -24.62 0.72
CA PRO A 171 -2.30 -24.92 -0.07
C PRO A 171 -2.81 -23.68 -0.80
N ARG A 172 -3.39 -23.91 -1.97
CA ARG A 172 -4.09 -22.86 -2.73
C ARG A 172 -5.23 -22.27 -1.91
N GLY A 173 -5.33 -20.94 -1.86
CA GLY A 173 -6.46 -20.23 -1.29
C GLY A 173 -7.70 -20.23 -2.21
N PRO A 174 -8.80 -19.62 -1.76
CA PRO A 174 -9.99 -19.42 -2.58
C PRO A 174 -9.70 -18.53 -3.79
N ASP A 175 -10.58 -18.58 -4.79
CA ASP A 175 -10.52 -17.66 -5.92
C ASP A 175 -10.93 -16.25 -5.48
N ILE A 176 -10.11 -15.26 -5.83
CA ILE A 176 -10.37 -13.87 -5.52
C ILE A 176 -11.23 -13.27 -6.66
N PRO A 177 -12.42 -12.74 -6.37
CA PRO A 177 -13.22 -12.08 -7.38
C PRO A 177 -12.53 -10.81 -7.87
N VAL A 178 -12.52 -10.61 -9.19
CA VAL A 178 -12.04 -9.36 -9.78
C VAL A 178 -13.05 -8.26 -9.45
N VAL A 179 -12.60 -7.25 -8.72
CA VAL A 179 -13.41 -6.06 -8.41
C VAL A 179 -13.14 -5.02 -9.50
N ASN A 180 -14.19 -4.65 -10.23
CA ASN A 180 -14.13 -3.57 -11.20
C ASN A 180 -15.00 -2.40 -10.74
N GLY A 181 -14.38 -1.34 -10.23
CA GLY A 181 -15.07 -0.13 -9.81
C GLY A 181 -15.47 0.79 -10.98
N GLY A 182 -14.90 0.56 -12.16
CA GLY A 182 -15.00 1.47 -13.31
C GLY A 182 -14.28 2.80 -13.07
N VAL A 183 -14.36 3.69 -14.06
CA VAL A 183 -13.83 5.06 -13.96
C VAL A 183 -14.98 6.00 -13.65
N PRO A 184 -15.08 6.52 -12.41
CA PRO A 184 -16.19 7.41 -12.06
C PRO A 184 -16.05 8.76 -12.76
N THR A 185 -17.17 9.36 -13.11
CA THR A 185 -17.21 10.71 -13.69
C THR A 185 -18.09 11.60 -12.83
N LEU A 186 -17.58 12.75 -12.44
CA LEU A 186 -18.37 13.76 -11.74
C LEU A 186 -19.37 14.44 -12.70
N PRO A 187 -20.64 14.64 -12.29
CA PRO A 187 -21.63 15.30 -13.12
C PRO A 187 -21.30 16.78 -13.39
N ALA A 188 -20.52 17.40 -12.52
CA ALA A 188 -20.02 18.76 -12.64
C ALA A 188 -18.72 18.92 -11.84
N PRO A 189 -17.89 19.93 -12.16
CA PRO A 189 -16.72 20.25 -11.34
C PRO A 189 -17.11 20.54 -9.89
N LEU A 190 -16.40 19.95 -8.95
CA LEU A 190 -16.54 20.20 -7.52
C LEU A 190 -15.40 21.11 -7.05
N ALA A 191 -15.73 22.18 -6.32
CA ALA A 191 -14.75 23.02 -5.65
C ALA A 191 -14.92 22.94 -4.13
N LYS A 192 -13.84 22.68 -3.42
CA LYS A 192 -13.81 22.63 -1.96
C LYS A 192 -12.66 23.50 -1.46
N VAL A 193 -12.89 24.24 -0.38
CA VAL A 193 -11.86 25.01 0.31
C VAL A 193 -11.69 24.45 1.72
N ALA A 194 -10.51 23.94 2.00
CA ALA A 194 -10.10 23.53 3.34
C ALA A 194 -9.16 24.57 3.96
N LYS A 195 -9.27 24.76 5.28
CA LYS A 195 -8.36 25.62 6.04
C LYS A 195 -7.46 24.72 6.88
N ASP A 196 -6.16 25.02 6.88
CA ASP A 196 -5.17 24.29 7.64
C ASP A 196 -4.02 25.22 8.06
N GLN A 197 -3.19 24.78 9.00
CA GLN A 197 -2.01 25.53 9.45
C GLN A 197 -0.85 25.29 8.48
N ILE A 198 -0.88 25.99 7.36
CA ILE A 198 0.08 25.85 6.26
C ILE A 198 0.72 27.19 5.92
N PRO A 199 2.00 27.23 5.53
CA PRO A 199 2.69 28.47 5.21
C PRO A 199 2.26 29.07 3.87
N THR A 200 1.71 28.26 2.96
CA THR A 200 1.38 28.67 1.59
C THR A 200 0.11 28.02 1.12
N THR A 201 -0.78 28.76 0.47
CA THR A 201 -1.97 28.21 -0.18
C THR A 201 -1.59 27.21 -1.25
N ARG A 202 -2.26 26.07 -1.26
CA ARG A 202 -2.06 25.02 -2.25
C ARG A 202 -3.36 24.78 -3.01
N ILE A 203 -3.30 24.69 -4.32
CA ILE A 203 -4.44 24.39 -5.20
C ILE A 203 -4.19 23.01 -5.79
N HIS A 204 -5.12 22.08 -5.53
CA HIS A 204 -5.14 20.75 -6.12
C HIS A 204 -6.25 20.67 -7.17
N ARG A 205 -5.94 20.16 -8.36
CA ARG A 205 -6.91 19.82 -9.38
C ARG A 205 -6.74 18.36 -9.75
N MET A 206 -7.81 17.59 -9.68
CA MET A 206 -7.76 16.14 -9.86
C MET A 206 -8.85 15.68 -10.81
N TRP A 207 -8.52 14.66 -11.58
CA TRP A 207 -9.42 13.98 -12.52
C TRP A 207 -9.19 12.48 -12.38
N THR A 208 -10.23 11.72 -12.64
CA THR A 208 -10.16 10.26 -12.81
C THR A 208 -9.94 9.91 -14.27
N PHE A 209 -9.19 8.86 -14.53
CA PHE A 209 -8.98 8.28 -15.86
C PHE A 209 -8.77 6.76 -15.71
N GLY A 210 -8.57 6.04 -16.82
CA GLY A 210 -8.37 4.59 -16.82
C GLY A 210 -7.16 4.14 -16.00
N GLY A 211 -7.21 2.91 -15.52
CA GLY A 211 -6.15 2.33 -14.68
C GLY A 211 -4.81 2.16 -15.39
N LEU A 212 -3.77 1.80 -14.64
CA LEU A 212 -2.38 1.67 -15.13
C LEU A 212 -2.22 0.73 -16.34
N ASN A 213 -3.09 -0.25 -16.49
CA ASN A 213 -3.06 -1.22 -17.58
C ASN A 213 -4.03 -0.88 -18.73
N GLU A 214 -4.69 0.27 -18.67
CA GLU A 214 -5.58 0.73 -19.73
C GLU A 214 -4.84 1.55 -20.78
N GLY A 215 -5.38 1.58 -22.01
CA GLY A 215 -4.63 2.02 -23.21
C GLY A 215 -4.19 3.49 -23.21
N ASP A 216 -4.82 4.37 -22.41
CA ASP A 216 -4.49 5.80 -22.33
C ASP A 216 -3.57 6.16 -21.14
N SER A 217 -3.21 5.19 -20.30
CA SER A 217 -2.39 5.41 -19.11
C SER A 217 -1.04 6.06 -19.42
N ILE A 218 -0.34 5.57 -20.43
CA ILE A 218 0.96 6.13 -20.86
C ILE A 218 0.79 7.54 -21.43
N ASP A 219 -0.24 7.77 -22.20
CA ASP A 219 -0.53 9.09 -22.78
C ASP A 219 -0.82 10.12 -21.68
N MET A 220 -1.56 9.72 -20.64
CA MET A 220 -1.84 10.57 -19.48
C MET A 220 -0.56 10.89 -18.67
N GLN A 221 0.33 9.92 -18.49
CA GLN A 221 1.62 10.15 -17.83
C GLN A 221 2.51 11.11 -18.63
N LEU A 222 2.56 10.96 -19.97
CA LEU A 222 3.28 11.87 -20.84
C LEU A 222 2.66 13.27 -20.83
N ALA A 223 1.33 13.37 -20.90
CA ALA A 223 0.64 14.64 -20.83
C ALA A 223 0.90 15.36 -19.50
N ALA A 224 0.84 14.65 -18.38
CA ALA A 224 1.16 15.18 -17.07
C ALA A 224 2.62 15.67 -16.97
N SER A 225 3.57 14.92 -17.51
CA SER A 225 4.99 15.29 -17.57
C SER A 225 5.21 16.59 -18.37
N VAL A 226 4.56 16.73 -19.53
CA VAL A 226 4.62 17.96 -20.34
C VAL A 226 3.97 19.13 -19.61
N LEU A 227 2.88 18.87 -18.87
CA LEU A 227 2.13 19.90 -18.17
C LEU A 227 2.88 20.45 -16.95
N GLY A 228 3.40 19.59 -16.08
CA GLY A 228 3.99 20.00 -14.81
C GLY A 228 4.95 18.99 -14.17
N GLY A 229 5.44 17.99 -14.91
CA GLY A 229 6.34 16.96 -14.37
C GLY A 229 7.82 17.38 -14.28
N LEU A 230 8.22 18.46 -14.94
CA LEU A 230 9.59 18.94 -15.02
C LEU A 230 9.67 20.44 -14.75
N SER A 231 10.83 20.94 -14.34
CA SER A 231 11.10 22.39 -14.19
C SER A 231 11.07 23.17 -15.51
N SER A 232 11.03 22.50 -16.65
CA SER A 232 10.83 23.07 -17.99
C SER A 232 9.40 22.93 -18.53
N SER A 233 8.51 22.37 -17.74
CA SER A 233 7.12 22.09 -18.13
C SER A 233 6.29 23.37 -18.27
N ARG A 234 5.13 23.26 -18.94
CA ARG A 234 4.30 24.42 -19.29
C ARG A 234 3.82 25.21 -18.11
N LEU A 235 3.34 24.55 -17.06
CA LEU A 235 2.84 25.24 -15.86
C LEU A 235 3.98 25.88 -15.06
N ASP A 236 5.15 25.24 -14.94
CA ASP A 236 6.31 25.84 -14.29
C ASP A 236 6.74 27.11 -15.02
N ASN A 237 6.91 27.06 -16.34
CA ASN A 237 7.27 28.23 -17.14
C ASN A 237 6.24 29.36 -17.03
N ALA A 238 4.94 29.04 -17.01
CA ALA A 238 3.90 30.04 -16.94
C ALA A 238 3.78 30.65 -15.53
N LEU A 239 3.58 29.83 -14.50
CA LEU A 239 3.14 30.26 -13.18
C LEU A 239 4.33 30.59 -12.25
N VAL A 240 5.44 29.88 -12.36
CA VAL A 240 6.62 30.10 -11.51
C VAL A 240 7.56 31.11 -12.14
N ARG A 241 7.94 30.93 -13.43
CA ARG A 241 8.98 31.74 -14.05
C ARG A 241 8.46 33.03 -14.67
N LYS A 242 7.35 32.99 -15.42
CA LYS A 242 6.83 34.15 -16.16
C LYS A 242 5.95 35.04 -15.29
N GLU A 243 4.94 34.46 -14.67
CA GLU A 243 3.94 35.20 -13.88
C GLU A 243 4.37 35.39 -12.43
N ALA A 244 5.27 34.53 -11.91
CA ALA A 244 5.79 34.54 -10.56
C ALA A 244 4.68 34.53 -9.46
N ILE A 245 3.56 33.84 -9.73
CA ILE A 245 2.42 33.72 -8.80
C ILE A 245 2.40 32.39 -8.03
N ALA A 246 3.29 31.48 -8.37
CA ALA A 246 3.44 30.20 -7.69
C ALA A 246 4.91 29.96 -7.30
N VAL A 247 5.14 29.35 -6.15
CA VAL A 247 6.47 28.90 -5.69
C VAL A 247 6.87 27.55 -6.27
N GLY A 248 5.91 26.79 -6.76
CA GLY A 248 6.12 25.50 -7.41
C GLY A 248 4.82 24.97 -8.00
N VAL A 249 4.98 24.15 -9.01
CA VAL A 249 3.87 23.44 -9.69
C VAL A 249 4.32 22.01 -9.97
N SER A 250 3.40 21.05 -9.83
CA SER A 250 3.63 19.67 -10.25
C SER A 250 2.38 19.11 -10.93
N ALA A 251 2.56 18.20 -11.88
CA ALA A 251 1.50 17.38 -12.45
C ALA A 251 2.01 15.96 -12.65
N PHE A 252 1.19 14.99 -12.29
CA PHE A 252 1.50 13.56 -12.42
C PHE A 252 0.21 12.77 -12.63
N ALA A 253 0.33 11.61 -13.23
CA ALA A 253 -0.73 10.61 -13.37
C ALA A 253 -0.32 9.33 -12.63
N VAL A 254 -1.22 8.78 -11.83
CA VAL A 254 -1.02 7.60 -10.99
C VAL A 254 -2.16 6.60 -11.15
#